data_e00d923793b455f7cd1a916018a32184
#
_entry.id   e00d923793b455f7cd1a916018a32184
#
_cell.length_a   1.000
_cell.length_b   1.000
_cell.length_c   1.000
_cell.angle_alpha   90.00
_cell.angle_beta   90.00
_cell.angle_gamma   90.00
#
_symmetry.space_group_name_H-M   'P 1'
#
loop_
_entity.id
_entity.type
_entity.pdbx_description
1 polymer ?
#
loop_
_entity_poly.entity_id
_entity_poly.type
_entity_poly.pdbx_seq_one_letter_code
_entity_poly.pdbx_strand_id
1 'polypeptide(L)'
;ALLRAGAVIGSREIGMLAACGIAEIPVARRPRVAVLSTGDELVQPGQPLRPAEIYDTNGTIVTAAITENGGEARFLGAIPDDEPQLESAMREALADNDMLVLSGGTSKGAGDVSHRVIARLGSPGIVAHGVALKPGKPLCLAVCDGKPVIILPGFPTSAMFTFHDMIVPVLRRMAGLPPRSDAKVTAKIPVRIASEPGRAEFVMVSLVEGDAGLIAYPSGKGSGAITSFAQADGFLRIDTLADQMPAGTEAEVTLFTPHVRVPDLVIVGSHCTGLDLVTAPLARAGLVVRSIAIGSLGGLAAAKRGECDFAPIHLFDEKTATYNAPYLADGLELVPGWRRMQGIVFRKGDKRFEGMSVQDAVRAALADPACIMVNRNQGAGTRILIDRLLGEARPDGYWNQPRSHNAVAAAVAQHRADWGMTIAPVADAANLGFIPLAEEHYDFALVTARKQRAAVRAFLDALASPEGRAALTQAGFRPA
;
A
#
# COMPACT_ATOMS: atom_id res chain seq x y z
N ALA A 1 25.29 -24.65 35.08
CA ALA A 1 25.15 -24.83 33.63
C ALA A 1 25.36 -23.50 32.94
N LEU A 2 26.27 -23.44 31.96
CA LEU A 2 26.55 -22.25 31.18
C LEU A 2 25.48 -21.97 30.16
N LEU A 3 24.92 -23.01 29.53
CA LEU A 3 23.74 -22.96 28.67
C LEU A 3 22.72 -24.01 29.09
N ARG A 4 21.47 -23.78 28.77
CA ARG A 4 20.37 -24.73 29.03
C ARG A 4 19.72 -25.16 27.71
N ALA A 5 19.13 -26.35 27.68
CA ALA A 5 18.30 -26.77 26.56
C ALA A 5 17.19 -25.74 26.30
N GLY A 6 16.93 -25.44 25.04
CA GLY A 6 15.97 -24.41 24.63
C GLY A 6 16.56 -22.99 24.52
N ALA A 7 17.84 -22.77 24.83
CA ALA A 7 18.47 -21.49 24.58
C ALA A 7 18.63 -21.23 23.08
N VAL A 8 18.38 -20.00 22.67
CA VAL A 8 18.68 -19.56 21.30
C VAL A 8 20.17 -19.25 21.22
N ILE A 9 20.84 -19.86 20.24
CA ILE A 9 22.29 -19.75 20.07
C ILE A 9 22.60 -18.58 19.14
N GLY A 10 23.08 -17.47 19.73
CA GLY A 10 23.61 -16.32 19.02
C GLY A 10 25.14 -16.22 19.13
N SER A 11 25.71 -15.12 18.70
CA SER A 11 27.18 -14.90 18.71
C SER A 11 27.78 -15.02 20.11
N ARG A 12 27.09 -14.58 21.16
CA ARG A 12 27.55 -14.65 22.56
C ARG A 12 27.63 -16.09 23.04
N GLU A 13 26.61 -16.90 22.78
CA GLU A 13 26.56 -18.31 23.13
C GLU A 13 27.63 -19.11 22.37
N ILE A 14 27.81 -18.79 21.07
CA ILE A 14 28.90 -19.37 20.25
C ILE A 14 30.26 -19.04 20.83
N GLY A 15 30.51 -17.78 21.21
CA GLY A 15 31.75 -17.36 21.82
C GLY A 15 32.06 -18.09 23.15
N MET A 16 31.02 -18.28 23.98
CA MET A 16 31.16 -19.01 25.24
C MET A 16 31.41 -20.49 25.02
N LEU A 17 30.76 -21.15 24.07
CA LEU A 17 31.00 -22.55 23.71
C LEU A 17 32.42 -22.74 23.21
N ALA A 18 32.91 -21.84 22.33
CA ALA A 18 34.24 -21.87 21.80
C ALA A 18 35.32 -21.69 22.92
N ALA A 19 35.07 -20.77 23.88
CA ALA A 19 35.96 -20.60 25.04
C ALA A 19 36.01 -21.84 25.93
N CYS A 20 34.96 -22.68 25.92
CA CYS A 20 34.95 -23.97 26.63
C CYS A 20 35.53 -25.12 25.80
N GLY A 21 36.00 -24.90 24.58
CA GLY A 21 36.53 -25.91 23.68
C GLY A 21 35.43 -26.79 23.05
N ILE A 22 34.16 -26.35 23.07
CA ILE A 22 33.02 -27.10 22.51
C ILE A 22 32.82 -26.68 21.06
N ALA A 23 33.10 -27.58 20.11
CA ALA A 23 33.01 -27.32 18.68
C ALA A 23 31.60 -27.62 18.11
N GLU A 24 30.88 -28.60 18.68
CA GLU A 24 29.59 -29.06 18.15
C GLU A 24 28.59 -29.21 19.29
N ILE A 25 27.35 -28.81 19.02
CA ILE A 25 26.20 -29.01 19.91
C ILE A 25 24.97 -29.44 19.12
N PRO A 26 24.07 -30.28 19.71
CA PRO A 26 22.81 -30.57 19.08
C PRO A 26 21.88 -29.38 19.15
N VAL A 27 21.32 -29.02 17.99
CA VAL A 27 20.37 -27.90 17.84
C VAL A 27 19.11 -28.36 17.11
N ALA A 28 18.01 -27.62 17.28
CA ALA A 28 16.81 -27.82 16.47
C ALA A 28 17.14 -27.54 14.99
N ARG A 29 16.77 -28.45 14.11
CA ARG A 29 16.91 -28.27 12.67
C ARG A 29 15.93 -27.20 12.18
N ARG A 30 16.35 -26.34 11.27
CA ARG A 30 15.43 -25.42 10.58
C ARG A 30 14.46 -26.22 9.72
N PRO A 31 13.14 -25.98 9.82
CA PRO A 31 12.17 -26.65 8.95
C PRO A 31 12.38 -26.21 7.50
N ARG A 32 12.42 -27.18 6.59
CA ARG A 32 12.44 -26.93 5.14
C ARG A 32 11.02 -26.67 4.69
N VAL A 33 10.82 -25.52 4.03
CA VAL A 33 9.51 -25.07 3.58
C VAL A 33 9.53 -24.82 2.08
N ALA A 34 8.73 -25.61 1.35
CA ALA A 34 8.48 -25.37 -0.05
C ALA A 34 7.47 -24.23 -0.21
N VAL A 35 7.73 -23.31 -1.13
CA VAL A 35 6.82 -22.23 -1.51
C VAL A 35 6.48 -22.38 -2.99
N LEU A 36 5.19 -22.42 -3.30
CA LEU A 36 4.64 -22.44 -4.66
C LEU A 36 3.68 -21.25 -4.83
N SER A 37 3.60 -20.71 -6.03
CA SER A 37 2.53 -19.82 -6.45
C SER A 37 1.66 -20.49 -7.51
N THR A 38 0.36 -20.17 -7.60
CA THR A 38 -0.50 -20.61 -8.69
C THR A 38 -1.32 -19.47 -9.25
N GLY A 39 -1.48 -19.45 -10.57
CA GLY A 39 -2.20 -18.46 -11.35
C GLY A 39 -1.61 -18.32 -12.74
N ASP A 40 -2.46 -18.39 -13.77
CA ASP A 40 -2.06 -18.24 -15.17
C ASP A 40 -1.58 -16.82 -15.50
N GLU A 41 -1.94 -15.83 -14.64
CA GLU A 41 -1.55 -14.44 -14.77
C GLU A 41 -0.15 -14.15 -14.20
N LEU A 42 0.49 -15.11 -13.50
CA LEU A 42 1.71 -14.85 -12.75
C LEU A 42 2.96 -14.95 -13.62
N VAL A 43 3.79 -13.91 -13.55
CA VAL A 43 5.09 -13.82 -14.23
C VAL A 43 6.19 -13.57 -13.20
N GLN A 44 7.34 -14.19 -13.39
CA GLN A 44 8.50 -13.96 -12.52
C GLN A 44 9.01 -12.52 -12.63
N PRO A 45 9.38 -11.87 -11.52
CA PRO A 45 10.01 -10.55 -11.55
C PRO A 45 11.23 -10.52 -12.49
N GLY A 46 11.33 -9.46 -13.30
CA GLY A 46 12.39 -9.29 -14.30
C GLY A 46 12.02 -9.76 -15.70
N GLN A 47 10.94 -10.48 -15.88
CA GLN A 47 10.42 -10.84 -17.21
C GLN A 47 9.45 -9.77 -17.73
N PRO A 48 9.31 -9.57 -19.05
CA PRO A 48 8.34 -8.63 -19.60
C PRO A 48 6.89 -9.09 -19.34
N LEU A 49 6.01 -8.14 -19.00
CA LEU A 49 4.58 -8.40 -18.81
C LEU A 49 3.81 -8.27 -20.13
N ARG A 50 2.86 -9.19 -20.35
CA ARG A 50 1.80 -9.06 -21.35
C ARG A 50 0.53 -8.45 -20.71
N PRO A 51 -0.46 -8.03 -21.53
CA PRO A 51 -1.76 -7.63 -21.01
C PRO A 51 -2.38 -8.71 -20.11
N ALA A 52 -2.91 -8.31 -18.96
CA ALA A 52 -3.51 -9.16 -17.90
C ALA A 52 -2.52 -9.99 -17.08
N GLU A 53 -1.22 -9.91 -17.29
CA GLU A 53 -0.21 -10.54 -16.44
C GLU A 53 0.20 -9.62 -15.29
N ILE A 54 0.64 -10.22 -14.19
CA ILE A 54 1.19 -9.54 -13.00
C ILE A 54 2.43 -10.26 -12.50
N TYR A 55 3.33 -9.54 -11.82
CA TYR A 55 4.49 -10.19 -11.19
C TYR A 55 4.10 -10.98 -9.96
N ASP A 56 4.70 -12.17 -9.80
CA ASP A 56 4.58 -12.97 -8.59
C ASP A 56 5.29 -12.27 -7.41
N THR A 57 4.50 -11.54 -6.65
CA THR A 57 4.94 -10.86 -5.44
C THR A 57 4.97 -11.83 -4.25
N ASN A 58 3.99 -12.73 -4.17
CA ASN A 58 3.78 -13.57 -2.98
C ASN A 58 4.87 -14.62 -2.81
N GLY A 59 5.30 -15.29 -3.88
CA GLY A 59 6.41 -16.22 -3.82
C GLY A 59 7.65 -15.59 -3.19
N THR A 60 7.98 -14.35 -3.59
CA THR A 60 9.13 -13.61 -3.08
C THR A 60 8.99 -13.23 -1.60
N ILE A 61 7.86 -12.58 -1.22
CA ILE A 61 7.71 -12.08 0.16
C ILE A 61 7.52 -13.21 1.17
N VAL A 62 6.81 -14.29 0.80
CA VAL A 62 6.62 -15.45 1.68
C VAL A 62 7.93 -16.18 1.92
N THR A 63 8.74 -16.36 0.88
CA THR A 63 10.09 -16.95 0.99
C THR A 63 10.98 -16.18 1.96
N ALA A 64 10.99 -14.84 1.84
CA ALA A 64 11.72 -13.97 2.76
C ALA A 64 11.18 -14.11 4.20
N ALA A 65 9.86 -14.05 4.39
CA ALA A 65 9.22 -14.14 5.70
C ALA A 65 9.45 -15.48 6.40
N ILE A 66 9.52 -16.60 5.66
CA ILE A 66 9.89 -17.91 6.21
C ILE A 66 11.32 -17.88 6.75
N THR A 67 12.26 -17.30 5.99
CA THR A 67 13.66 -17.21 6.39
C THR A 67 13.83 -16.34 7.64
N GLU A 68 13.14 -15.19 7.70
CA GLU A 68 13.12 -14.29 8.88
C GLU A 68 12.58 -14.98 10.14
N ASN A 69 11.73 -15.97 9.99
CA ASN A 69 11.10 -16.70 11.10
C ASN A 69 11.73 -18.08 11.39
N GLY A 70 12.93 -18.33 10.88
CA GLY A 70 13.76 -19.48 11.24
C GLY A 70 13.54 -20.72 10.37
N GLY A 71 12.82 -20.63 9.27
CA GLY A 71 12.70 -21.69 8.27
C GLY A 71 13.81 -21.63 7.21
N GLU A 72 13.95 -22.71 6.46
CA GLU A 72 14.73 -22.81 5.23
C GLU A 72 13.75 -22.84 4.05
N ALA A 73 13.60 -21.70 3.36
CA ALA A 73 12.61 -21.54 2.31
C ALA A 73 13.17 -21.93 0.94
N ARG A 74 12.36 -22.67 0.16
CA ARG A 74 12.65 -22.97 -1.23
C ARG A 74 11.46 -22.57 -2.09
N PHE A 75 11.64 -21.52 -2.90
CA PHE A 75 10.65 -21.16 -3.90
C PHE A 75 10.75 -22.06 -5.12
N LEU A 76 9.68 -22.74 -5.48
CA LEU A 76 9.63 -23.72 -6.57
C LEU A 76 9.00 -23.16 -7.86
N GLY A 77 8.57 -21.88 -7.83
CA GLY A 77 8.02 -21.19 -8.99
C GLY A 77 6.50 -21.06 -8.96
N ALA A 78 5.96 -20.51 -10.05
CA ALA A 78 4.53 -20.43 -10.30
C ALA A 78 4.07 -21.60 -11.18
N ILE A 79 2.97 -22.24 -10.79
CA ILE A 79 2.35 -23.37 -11.48
C ILE A 79 1.06 -22.85 -12.11
N PRO A 80 0.73 -23.22 -13.37
CA PRO A 80 -0.58 -22.93 -13.96
C PRO A 80 -1.73 -23.49 -13.13
N ASP A 81 -2.94 -22.95 -13.29
CA ASP A 81 -4.15 -23.43 -12.63
C ASP A 81 -4.66 -24.75 -13.26
N ASP A 82 -3.72 -25.71 -13.41
CA ASP A 82 -3.93 -27.06 -13.92
C ASP A 82 -3.84 -28.09 -12.79
N GLU A 83 -4.91 -28.82 -12.56
CA GLU A 83 -5.05 -29.72 -11.40
C GLU A 83 -4.02 -30.85 -11.36
N PRO A 84 -3.74 -31.59 -12.45
CA PRO A 84 -2.70 -32.62 -12.48
C PRO A 84 -1.30 -32.09 -12.24
N GLN A 85 -0.93 -30.95 -12.84
CA GLN A 85 0.38 -30.34 -12.65
C GLN A 85 0.56 -29.85 -11.22
N LEU A 86 -0.47 -29.21 -10.67
CA LEU A 86 -0.47 -28.72 -9.28
C LEU A 86 -0.34 -29.88 -8.28
N GLU A 87 -1.06 -31.01 -8.50
CA GLU A 87 -0.96 -32.18 -7.64
C GLU A 87 0.43 -32.79 -7.67
N SER A 88 1.03 -32.95 -8.85
CA SER A 88 2.40 -33.47 -8.99
C SER A 88 3.41 -32.60 -8.26
N ALA A 89 3.37 -31.28 -8.51
CA ALA A 89 4.27 -30.32 -7.88
C ALA A 89 4.13 -30.30 -6.34
N MET A 90 2.90 -30.36 -5.82
CA MET A 90 2.66 -30.38 -4.39
C MET A 90 3.16 -31.69 -3.73
N ARG A 91 2.98 -32.85 -4.39
CA ARG A 91 3.51 -34.14 -3.90
C ARG A 91 5.04 -34.15 -3.87
N GLU A 92 5.68 -33.70 -4.92
CA GLU A 92 7.14 -33.56 -5.01
C GLU A 92 7.67 -32.59 -3.94
N ALA A 93 7.01 -31.44 -3.78
CA ALA A 93 7.35 -30.48 -2.75
C ALA A 93 7.26 -31.08 -1.32
N LEU A 94 6.22 -31.84 -1.03
CA LEU A 94 6.03 -32.49 0.27
C LEU A 94 7.00 -33.65 0.52
N ALA A 95 7.51 -34.30 -0.53
CA ALA A 95 8.48 -35.39 -0.35
C ALA A 95 9.74 -34.90 0.37
N ASP A 96 10.28 -33.74 -0.02
CA ASP A 96 11.57 -33.26 0.42
C ASP A 96 11.49 -32.15 1.50
N ASN A 97 10.30 -31.64 1.81
CA ASN A 97 10.12 -30.53 2.72
C ASN A 97 9.23 -30.89 3.92
N ASP A 98 9.33 -30.13 4.99
CA ASP A 98 8.60 -30.31 6.24
C ASP A 98 7.25 -29.58 6.24
N MET A 99 7.09 -28.60 5.35
CA MET A 99 5.90 -27.77 5.17
C MET A 99 5.79 -27.34 3.72
N LEU A 100 4.56 -27.16 3.24
CA LEU A 100 4.26 -26.56 1.94
C LEU A 100 3.39 -25.33 2.13
N VAL A 101 3.77 -24.22 1.50
CA VAL A 101 2.99 -22.98 1.40
C VAL A 101 2.71 -22.70 -0.06
N LEU A 102 1.42 -22.70 -0.41
CA LEU A 102 0.93 -22.31 -1.74
C LEU A 102 0.29 -20.93 -1.66
N SER A 103 0.59 -20.05 -2.61
CA SER A 103 -0.05 -18.74 -2.75
C SER A 103 -0.89 -18.67 -4.02
N GLY A 104 -2.14 -18.27 -3.91
CA GLY A 104 -3.11 -18.26 -4.98
C GLY A 104 -4.11 -19.42 -4.93
N GLY A 105 -4.91 -19.59 -6.00
CA GLY A 105 -5.86 -20.69 -6.10
C GLY A 105 -7.03 -20.66 -5.10
N THR A 106 -7.30 -19.51 -4.46
CA THR A 106 -8.36 -19.36 -3.44
C THR A 106 -9.54 -18.53 -3.90
N SER A 107 -9.60 -18.12 -5.18
CA SER A 107 -10.65 -17.26 -5.74
C SER A 107 -11.86 -18.08 -6.19
N LYS A 108 -13.06 -17.50 -6.03
CA LYS A 108 -14.30 -18.11 -6.55
C LYS A 108 -14.25 -18.21 -8.07
N GLY A 109 -14.33 -19.42 -8.58
CA GLY A 109 -14.27 -19.76 -10.00
C GLY A 109 -13.46 -21.03 -10.22
N ALA A 110 -12.48 -21.02 -11.10
CA ALA A 110 -11.54 -22.13 -11.30
C ALA A 110 -10.65 -22.42 -10.07
N GLY A 111 -10.59 -21.52 -9.10
CA GLY A 111 -9.77 -21.57 -7.88
C GLY A 111 -10.10 -22.65 -6.85
N ASP A 112 -11.05 -23.51 -7.11
CA ASP A 112 -11.34 -24.68 -6.28
C ASP A 112 -10.35 -25.86 -6.53
N VAL A 113 -9.39 -25.68 -7.45
CA VAL A 113 -8.41 -26.68 -7.84
C VAL A 113 -7.55 -27.07 -6.65
N SER A 114 -7.02 -26.11 -5.92
CA SER A 114 -6.11 -26.35 -4.80
C SER A 114 -6.76 -27.17 -3.68
N HIS A 115 -8.04 -26.96 -3.38
CA HIS A 115 -8.77 -27.72 -2.36
C HIS A 115 -9.01 -29.16 -2.75
N ARG A 116 -9.34 -29.40 -4.03
CA ARG A 116 -9.51 -30.76 -4.56
C ARG A 116 -8.19 -31.53 -4.55
N VAL A 117 -7.09 -30.85 -4.86
CA VAL A 117 -5.76 -31.45 -4.80
C VAL A 117 -5.42 -31.82 -3.36
N ILE A 118 -5.59 -30.93 -2.38
CA ILE A 118 -5.28 -31.21 -0.96
C ILE A 118 -6.05 -32.45 -0.45
N ALA A 119 -7.31 -32.61 -0.84
CA ALA A 119 -8.12 -33.73 -0.44
C ALA A 119 -7.52 -35.13 -0.86
N ARG A 120 -6.60 -35.13 -1.83
CA ARG A 120 -5.91 -36.32 -2.34
C ARG A 120 -4.46 -36.43 -1.89
N LEU A 121 -3.90 -35.38 -1.25
CA LEU A 121 -2.47 -35.35 -0.87
C LEU A 121 -2.15 -36.20 0.37
N GLY A 122 -3.08 -36.35 1.29
CA GLY A 122 -2.84 -37.10 2.52
C GLY A 122 -3.91 -36.88 3.59
N SER A 123 -3.75 -37.52 4.73
CA SER A 123 -4.69 -37.48 5.86
C SER A 123 -4.12 -36.63 7.00
N PRO A 124 -4.95 -35.93 7.79
CA PRO A 124 -6.42 -35.77 7.71
C PRO A 124 -6.91 -34.86 6.59
N GLY A 125 -6.04 -34.16 5.86
CA GLY A 125 -6.41 -33.22 4.81
C GLY A 125 -6.73 -31.84 5.35
N ILE A 126 -7.78 -31.18 4.83
CA ILE A 126 -8.18 -29.82 5.20
C ILE A 126 -8.68 -29.78 6.66
N VAL A 127 -8.04 -28.93 7.47
CA VAL A 127 -8.39 -28.70 8.88
C VAL A 127 -9.28 -27.45 9.01
N ALA A 128 -8.99 -26.41 8.24
CA ALA A 128 -9.79 -25.20 8.21
C ALA A 128 -9.77 -24.58 6.81
N HIS A 129 -10.93 -24.18 6.32
CA HIS A 129 -11.09 -23.47 5.06
C HIS A 129 -11.90 -22.21 5.25
N GLY A 130 -11.25 -21.07 5.12
CA GLY A 130 -11.80 -19.76 5.44
C GLY A 130 -11.68 -19.41 6.92
N VAL A 131 -11.28 -18.17 7.16
CA VAL A 131 -11.15 -17.58 8.50
C VAL A 131 -11.88 -16.27 8.61
N ALA A 132 -12.33 -15.91 9.82
CA ALA A 132 -13.03 -14.67 10.07
C ALA A 132 -12.06 -13.46 10.17
N LEU A 133 -11.21 -13.29 9.17
CA LEU A 133 -10.24 -12.20 9.06
C LEU A 133 -10.49 -11.33 7.82
N LYS A 134 -10.09 -10.06 7.90
CA LYS A 134 -10.07 -9.09 6.82
C LYS A 134 -8.80 -8.23 6.93
N PRO A 135 -7.91 -8.27 5.92
CA PRO A 135 -7.90 -9.19 4.79
C PRO A 135 -7.52 -10.62 5.21
N GLY A 136 -7.81 -11.63 4.37
CA GLY A 136 -7.32 -12.99 4.61
C GLY A 136 -8.38 -14.09 4.67
N LYS A 137 -9.68 -13.76 4.46
CA LYS A 137 -10.81 -14.70 4.56
C LYS A 137 -10.55 -16.07 3.90
N PRO A 138 -9.98 -16.18 2.68
CA PRO A 138 -9.90 -17.45 1.97
C PRO A 138 -8.70 -18.33 2.36
N LEU A 139 -8.02 -18.07 3.48
CA LEU A 139 -6.95 -18.95 3.98
C LEU A 139 -7.45 -20.39 4.11
N CYS A 140 -6.63 -21.34 3.65
CA CYS A 140 -6.86 -22.76 3.89
C CYS A 140 -5.68 -23.38 4.64
N LEU A 141 -5.98 -24.13 5.69
CA LEU A 141 -5.03 -24.86 6.50
C LEU A 141 -5.30 -26.36 6.38
N ALA A 142 -4.27 -27.12 6.09
CA ALA A 142 -4.37 -28.57 5.96
C ALA A 142 -3.16 -29.25 6.61
N VAL A 143 -3.31 -30.54 6.90
CA VAL A 143 -2.24 -31.46 7.29
C VAL A 143 -2.31 -32.66 6.38
N CYS A 144 -1.21 -32.95 5.70
CA CYS A 144 -1.10 -34.12 4.81
C CYS A 144 0.01 -35.01 5.34
N ASP A 145 -0.37 -36.14 5.87
CA ASP A 145 0.55 -37.18 6.44
C ASP A 145 1.55 -36.58 7.45
N GLY A 146 1.02 -35.76 8.35
CA GLY A 146 1.79 -35.10 9.42
C GLY A 146 2.54 -33.82 9.01
N LYS A 147 2.47 -33.40 7.75
CA LYS A 147 3.11 -32.16 7.26
C LYS A 147 2.08 -31.08 7.06
N PRO A 148 2.32 -29.84 7.56
CA PRO A 148 1.44 -28.71 7.30
C PRO A 148 1.42 -28.31 5.81
N VAL A 149 0.23 -28.08 5.28
CA VAL A 149 -0.01 -27.56 3.94
C VAL A 149 -0.91 -26.34 4.06
N ILE A 150 -0.44 -25.19 3.56
CA ILE A 150 -1.09 -23.91 3.70
C ILE A 150 -1.38 -23.33 2.33
N ILE A 151 -2.63 -22.89 2.08
CA ILE A 151 -2.95 -22.07 0.92
C ILE A 151 -3.23 -20.67 1.39
N LEU A 152 -2.35 -19.75 1.06
CA LEU A 152 -2.48 -18.32 1.33
C LEU A 152 -3.35 -17.65 0.27
N PRO A 153 -4.09 -16.59 0.65
CA PRO A 153 -4.80 -15.74 -0.31
C PRO A 153 -3.86 -15.18 -1.39
N GLY A 154 -4.33 -15.05 -2.63
CA GLY A 154 -3.53 -14.54 -3.75
C GLY A 154 -3.11 -13.07 -3.65
N PHE A 155 -3.80 -12.25 -2.84
CA PHE A 155 -3.42 -10.85 -2.65
C PHE A 155 -2.32 -10.68 -1.59
N PRO A 156 -1.26 -9.88 -1.85
CA PRO A 156 -0.06 -9.81 -1.00
C PRO A 156 -0.32 -9.48 0.46
N THR A 157 -1.11 -8.43 0.75
CA THR A 157 -1.38 -8.06 2.15
C THR A 157 -2.22 -9.11 2.88
N SER A 158 -3.14 -9.77 2.17
CA SER A 158 -3.92 -10.89 2.73
C SER A 158 -3.01 -12.07 3.06
N ALA A 159 -2.12 -12.44 2.14
CA ALA A 159 -1.15 -13.50 2.33
C ALA A 159 -0.26 -13.23 3.56
N MET A 160 0.27 -12.02 3.67
CA MET A 160 1.19 -11.66 4.75
C MET A 160 0.52 -11.59 6.12
N PHE A 161 -0.68 -11.00 6.23
CA PHE A 161 -1.40 -10.99 7.51
C PHE A 161 -1.74 -12.42 7.97
N THR A 162 -2.27 -13.26 7.09
CA THR A 162 -2.58 -14.66 7.45
C THR A 162 -1.33 -15.48 7.72
N PHE A 163 -0.23 -15.25 6.99
CA PHE A 163 1.05 -15.90 7.24
C PHE A 163 1.59 -15.54 8.64
N HIS A 164 1.65 -14.25 8.97
CA HIS A 164 2.18 -13.82 10.26
C HIS A 164 1.30 -14.22 11.44
N ASP A 165 -0.02 -14.15 11.31
CA ASP A 165 -0.95 -14.48 12.39
C ASP A 165 -1.06 -15.99 12.64
N MET A 166 -1.10 -16.81 11.59
CA MET A 166 -1.41 -18.23 11.68
C MET A 166 -0.20 -19.14 11.46
N ILE A 167 0.74 -18.78 10.58
CA ILE A 167 1.80 -19.69 10.13
C ILE A 167 3.09 -19.47 10.91
N VAL A 168 3.46 -18.23 11.17
CA VAL A 168 4.69 -17.89 11.92
C VAL A 168 4.75 -18.60 13.28
N PRO A 169 3.68 -18.68 14.10
CA PRO A 169 3.72 -19.42 15.35
C PRO A 169 4.07 -20.92 15.17
N VAL A 170 3.53 -21.57 14.15
CA VAL A 170 3.80 -22.98 13.82
C VAL A 170 5.24 -23.13 13.33
N LEU A 171 5.66 -22.31 12.40
CA LEU A 171 7.01 -22.32 11.83
C LEU A 171 8.09 -22.14 12.90
N ARG A 172 7.92 -21.15 13.78
CA ARG A 172 8.87 -20.88 14.88
C ARG A 172 8.93 -22.04 15.88
N ARG A 173 7.78 -22.64 16.18
CA ARG A 173 7.73 -23.84 17.02
C ARG A 173 8.46 -25.02 16.38
N MET A 174 8.30 -25.25 15.09
CA MET A 174 9.04 -26.29 14.34
C MET A 174 10.55 -26.00 14.33
N ALA A 175 10.95 -24.74 14.27
CA ALA A 175 12.35 -24.29 14.32
C ALA A 175 12.96 -24.32 15.74
N GLY A 176 12.19 -24.69 16.77
CA GLY A 176 12.64 -24.61 18.17
C GLY A 176 12.85 -23.20 18.69
N LEU A 177 12.28 -22.17 18.04
CA LEU A 177 12.37 -20.77 18.41
C LEU A 177 11.26 -20.35 19.38
N PRO A 178 11.50 -19.38 20.27
CA PRO A 178 10.45 -18.81 21.11
C PRO A 178 9.38 -18.13 20.24
N PRO A 179 8.15 -17.96 20.77
CA PRO A 179 7.14 -17.16 20.10
C PRO A 179 7.71 -15.80 19.67
N ARG A 180 7.21 -15.27 18.56
CA ARG A 180 7.57 -13.92 18.13
C ARG A 180 7.08 -12.91 19.17
N SER A 181 7.96 -12.02 19.61
CA SER A 181 7.59 -10.89 20.45
C SER A 181 7.34 -9.71 19.52
N ASP A 182 6.06 -9.36 19.36
CA ASP A 182 5.70 -8.17 18.57
C ASP A 182 5.82 -6.93 19.47
N ALA A 183 6.54 -5.93 19.00
CA ALA A 183 6.57 -4.64 19.65
C ALA A 183 5.21 -3.94 19.43
N LYS A 184 4.70 -3.30 20.47
CA LYS A 184 3.42 -2.63 20.48
C LYS A 184 3.55 -1.21 21.01
N VAL A 185 2.77 -0.30 20.44
CA VAL A 185 2.68 1.09 20.90
C VAL A 185 1.22 1.51 20.95
N THR A 186 0.89 2.42 21.87
CA THR A 186 -0.42 3.07 21.88
C THR A 186 -0.37 4.33 21.02
N ALA A 187 -1.34 4.48 20.12
CA ALA A 187 -1.44 5.64 19.24
C ALA A 187 -2.90 6.07 19.10
N LYS A 188 -3.13 7.38 18.89
CA LYS A 188 -4.46 7.95 18.65
C LYS A 188 -4.84 7.84 17.17
N ILE A 189 -6.07 7.43 16.90
CA ILE A 189 -6.61 7.34 15.54
C ILE A 189 -7.21 8.70 15.15
N PRO A 190 -6.68 9.40 14.14
CA PRO A 190 -7.11 10.77 13.83
C PRO A 190 -8.39 10.85 13.01
N VAL A 191 -8.78 9.77 12.36
CA VAL A 191 -9.95 9.69 11.47
C VAL A 191 -10.76 8.43 11.75
N ARG A 192 -12.08 8.50 11.57
CA ARG A 192 -12.95 7.31 11.71
C ARG A 192 -12.56 6.23 10.70
N ILE A 193 -12.42 5.00 11.18
CA ILE A 193 -12.19 3.81 10.36
C ILE A 193 -13.48 2.99 10.34
N ALA A 194 -14.14 2.89 9.19
CA ALA A 194 -15.28 2.00 9.03
C ALA A 194 -14.81 0.55 8.91
N SER A 195 -15.53 -0.39 9.52
CA SER A 195 -15.31 -1.83 9.43
C SER A 195 -16.62 -2.55 9.11
N GLU A 196 -16.57 -3.86 8.93
CA GLU A 196 -17.73 -4.70 8.67
C GLU A 196 -17.81 -5.78 9.75
N PRO A 197 -18.91 -5.87 10.52
CA PRO A 197 -19.10 -6.92 11.52
C PRO A 197 -18.99 -8.33 10.92
N GLY A 198 -18.58 -9.28 11.75
CA GLY A 198 -18.45 -10.69 11.38
C GLY A 198 -17.03 -11.14 11.05
N ARG A 199 -16.06 -10.21 10.98
CA ARG A 199 -14.64 -10.51 10.76
C ARG A 199 -13.75 -9.54 11.54
N ALA A 200 -12.69 -10.04 12.15
CA ALA A 200 -11.64 -9.16 12.67
C ALA A 200 -10.91 -8.48 11.50
N GLU A 201 -10.76 -7.14 11.55
CA GLU A 201 -10.10 -6.39 10.48
C GLU A 201 -8.71 -5.93 10.94
N PHE A 202 -7.69 -6.27 10.15
CA PHE A 202 -6.35 -5.70 10.28
C PHE A 202 -6.24 -4.46 9.41
N VAL A 203 -5.90 -3.33 10.02
CA VAL A 203 -5.75 -2.05 9.33
C VAL A 203 -4.31 -1.58 9.46
N MET A 204 -3.63 -1.49 8.34
CA MET A 204 -2.27 -0.94 8.29
C MET A 204 -2.29 0.54 8.65
N VAL A 205 -1.26 0.98 9.39
CA VAL A 205 -1.13 2.37 9.83
C VAL A 205 0.27 2.90 9.60
N SER A 206 0.34 4.20 9.35
CA SER A 206 1.57 4.98 9.40
C SER A 206 1.59 5.80 10.67
N LEU A 207 2.68 5.74 11.42
CA LEU A 207 2.83 6.45 12.68
C LEU A 207 3.53 7.80 12.46
N VAL A 208 3.00 8.81 13.10
CA VAL A 208 3.63 10.14 13.19
C VAL A 208 3.57 10.65 14.62
N GLU A 209 4.48 11.54 14.98
CA GLU A 209 4.46 12.21 16.28
C GLU A 209 3.69 13.52 16.17
N GLY A 210 2.57 13.60 16.88
CA GLY A 210 1.80 14.81 17.08
C GLY A 210 2.15 15.48 18.39
N ASP A 211 1.61 16.67 18.64
CA ASP A 211 1.86 17.42 19.87
C ASP A 211 1.35 16.68 21.13
N ALA A 212 0.38 15.78 20.96
CA ALA A 212 -0.24 14.99 22.05
C ALA A 212 0.23 13.52 22.07
N GLY A 213 1.30 13.14 21.37
CA GLY A 213 1.82 11.78 21.29
C GLY A 213 1.68 11.12 19.92
N LEU A 214 1.80 9.81 19.87
CA LEU A 214 1.75 9.07 18.59
C LEU A 214 0.35 9.08 17.98
N ILE A 215 0.31 9.31 16.68
CA ILE A 215 -0.89 9.31 15.86
C ILE A 215 -0.75 8.20 14.80
N ALA A 216 -1.78 7.35 14.67
CA ALA A 216 -1.81 6.25 13.71
C ALA A 216 -2.77 6.57 12.56
N TYR A 217 -2.23 6.99 11.44
CA TYR A 217 -2.99 7.23 10.21
C TYR A 217 -3.26 5.92 9.48
N PRO A 218 -4.53 5.56 9.21
CA PRO A 218 -4.83 4.37 8.43
C PRO A 218 -4.29 4.52 7.02
N SER A 219 -3.50 3.56 6.58
CA SER A 219 -3.02 3.44 5.21
C SER A 219 -4.14 2.96 4.28
N GLY A 220 -3.91 3.05 2.97
CA GLY A 220 -4.92 2.67 1.98
C GLY A 220 -5.49 1.26 2.22
N LYS A 221 -6.82 1.13 2.15
CA LYS A 221 -7.51 -0.16 2.22
C LYS A 221 -7.38 -0.88 0.88
N GLY A 222 -7.09 -2.17 0.94
CA GLY A 222 -7.03 -3.03 -0.23
C GLY A 222 -6.01 -4.15 -0.06
N SER A 223 -6.43 -5.37 -0.37
CA SER A 223 -5.58 -6.55 -0.21
C SER A 223 -4.39 -6.61 -1.19
N GLY A 224 -4.47 -5.85 -2.30
CA GLY A 224 -3.38 -5.70 -3.28
C GLY A 224 -2.50 -4.45 -3.08
N ALA A 225 -2.68 -3.68 -1.99
CA ALA A 225 -1.96 -2.42 -1.76
C ALA A 225 -0.54 -2.65 -1.24
N ILE A 226 0.33 -3.22 -2.07
CA ILE A 226 1.72 -3.57 -1.68
C ILE A 226 2.55 -2.35 -1.28
N THR A 227 2.37 -1.21 -1.94
CA THR A 227 3.06 0.04 -1.58
C THR A 227 2.67 0.51 -0.18
N SER A 228 1.36 0.47 0.14
CA SER A 228 0.88 0.81 1.49
C SER A 228 1.42 -0.15 2.54
N PHE A 229 1.53 -1.45 2.21
CA PHE A 229 2.12 -2.45 3.09
C PHE A 229 3.60 -2.17 3.35
N ALA A 230 4.38 -1.88 2.31
CA ALA A 230 5.81 -1.59 2.44
C ALA A 230 6.11 -0.29 3.21
N GLN A 231 5.17 0.66 3.22
CA GLN A 231 5.33 1.96 3.88
C GLN A 231 4.68 2.04 5.26
N ALA A 232 3.87 1.06 5.64
CA ALA A 232 3.23 1.02 6.95
C ALA A 232 4.24 0.73 8.07
N ASP A 233 4.05 1.36 9.22
CA ASP A 233 4.88 1.11 10.42
C ASP A 233 4.35 -0.07 11.23
N GLY A 234 3.05 -0.36 11.11
CA GLY A 234 2.39 -1.44 11.82
C GLY A 234 0.93 -1.58 11.43
N PHE A 235 0.20 -2.29 12.24
CA PHE A 235 -1.24 -2.48 12.05
C PHE A 235 -1.98 -2.46 13.40
N LEU A 236 -3.26 -2.11 13.33
CA LEU A 236 -4.21 -2.27 14.43
C LEU A 236 -5.25 -3.33 14.07
N ARG A 237 -5.87 -3.91 15.09
CA ARG A 237 -6.94 -4.89 14.94
C ARG A 237 -8.27 -4.28 15.38
N ILE A 238 -9.26 -4.35 14.51
CA ILE A 238 -10.66 -4.02 14.84
C ILE A 238 -11.39 -5.33 15.12
N ASP A 239 -12.12 -5.38 16.23
CA ASP A 239 -12.79 -6.58 16.67
C ASP A 239 -13.92 -7.01 15.72
N THR A 240 -14.23 -8.31 15.76
CA THR A 240 -15.19 -8.99 14.86
C THR A 240 -16.60 -8.38 14.91
N LEU A 241 -17.01 -7.83 16.03
CA LEU A 241 -18.34 -7.25 16.22
C LEU A 241 -18.39 -5.73 16.02
N ALA A 242 -17.25 -5.07 15.81
CA ALA A 242 -17.20 -3.64 15.60
C ALA A 242 -17.46 -3.28 14.13
N ASP A 243 -18.34 -2.30 13.91
CA ASP A 243 -18.62 -1.73 12.59
C ASP A 243 -17.71 -0.54 12.25
N GLN A 244 -17.03 -0.02 13.26
CA GLN A 244 -16.12 1.12 13.12
C GLN A 244 -15.16 1.26 14.31
N MET A 245 -14.11 2.05 14.08
CA MET A 245 -13.28 2.64 15.13
C MET A 245 -13.42 4.17 15.03
N PRO A 246 -13.97 4.85 16.06
CA PRO A 246 -14.18 6.30 16.03
C PRO A 246 -12.88 7.09 15.94
N ALA A 247 -12.94 8.29 15.34
CA ALA A 247 -11.84 9.24 15.43
C ALA A 247 -11.60 9.63 16.90
N GLY A 248 -10.34 9.79 17.27
CA GLY A 248 -9.93 10.11 18.64
C GLY A 248 -9.70 8.89 19.55
N THR A 249 -10.04 7.67 19.10
CA THR A 249 -9.79 6.43 19.85
C THR A 249 -8.28 6.21 20.02
N GLU A 250 -7.85 5.86 21.23
CA GLU A 250 -6.53 5.28 21.47
C GLU A 250 -6.57 3.79 21.18
N ALA A 251 -5.63 3.32 20.35
CA ALA A 251 -5.56 1.94 19.95
C ALA A 251 -4.14 1.39 20.08
N GLU A 252 -4.04 0.10 20.36
CA GLU A 252 -2.78 -0.62 20.33
C GLU A 252 -2.40 -0.92 18.88
N VAL A 253 -1.22 -0.48 18.47
CA VAL A 253 -0.62 -0.76 17.17
C VAL A 253 0.49 -1.79 17.33
N THR A 254 0.36 -2.91 16.64
CA THR A 254 1.42 -3.91 16.50
C THR A 254 2.38 -3.47 15.42
N LEU A 255 3.66 -3.34 15.74
CA LEU A 255 4.69 -2.86 14.83
C LEU A 255 5.22 -3.96 13.92
N PHE A 256 5.53 -3.63 12.66
CA PHE A 256 6.24 -4.54 11.74
C PHE A 256 7.72 -4.66 12.08
N THR A 257 8.31 -3.63 12.70
CA THR A 257 9.70 -3.60 13.14
C THR A 257 9.77 -3.35 14.66
N PRO A 258 10.84 -3.77 15.35
CA PRO A 258 10.94 -3.62 16.82
C PRO A 258 10.87 -2.18 17.34
N HIS A 259 11.12 -1.21 16.48
CA HIS A 259 11.19 0.20 16.87
C HIS A 259 10.37 1.08 15.92
N VAL A 260 9.67 2.06 16.47
CA VAL A 260 9.07 3.14 15.68
C VAL A 260 10.17 4.04 15.16
N ARG A 261 10.23 4.23 13.86
CA ARG A 261 11.06 5.26 13.26
C ARG A 261 10.24 6.53 13.10
N VAL A 262 10.35 7.43 14.07
CA VAL A 262 9.68 8.73 14.02
C VAL A 262 10.22 9.52 12.81
N PRO A 263 9.35 10.02 11.92
CA PRO A 263 9.78 10.84 10.79
C PRO A 263 10.34 12.19 11.23
N ASP A 264 11.41 12.63 10.56
CA ASP A 264 11.97 13.97 10.75
C ASP A 264 11.05 15.07 10.20
N LEU A 265 10.35 14.76 9.09
CA LEU A 265 9.40 15.64 8.42
C LEU A 265 8.09 14.91 8.14
N VAL A 266 6.98 15.51 8.56
CA VAL A 266 5.64 14.95 8.37
C VAL A 266 4.80 15.88 7.48
N ILE A 267 4.33 15.34 6.37
CA ILE A 267 3.50 16.03 5.38
C ILE A 267 2.16 15.30 5.27
N VAL A 268 1.06 15.94 5.65
CA VAL A 268 -0.28 15.31 5.63
C VAL A 268 -1.24 16.16 4.81
N GLY A 269 -1.76 15.63 3.70
CA GLY A 269 -2.68 16.43 2.89
C GLY A 269 -2.94 15.87 1.50
N SER A 270 -2.94 16.75 0.50
CA SER A 270 -3.14 16.36 -0.88
C SER A 270 -1.84 15.80 -1.48
N HIS A 271 -1.94 14.72 -2.23
CA HIS A 271 -0.81 14.13 -2.95
C HIS A 271 -0.58 14.83 -4.30
N CYS A 272 0.68 15.04 -4.64
CA CYS A 272 1.12 15.45 -5.98
C CYS A 272 2.51 14.84 -6.26
N THR A 273 2.75 14.40 -7.48
CA THR A 273 4.05 13.84 -7.89
C THR A 273 5.20 14.85 -7.79
N GLY A 274 4.91 16.15 -7.86
CA GLY A 274 5.90 17.21 -7.60
C GLY A 274 6.47 17.18 -6.18
N LEU A 275 5.71 16.64 -5.21
CA LEU A 275 6.17 16.53 -3.83
C LEU A 275 7.37 15.59 -3.71
N ASP A 276 7.36 14.47 -4.45
CA ASP A 276 8.46 13.52 -4.45
C ASP A 276 9.76 14.13 -4.97
N LEU A 277 9.67 15.05 -5.95
CA LEU A 277 10.83 15.76 -6.49
C LEU A 277 11.49 16.68 -5.46
N VAL A 278 10.68 17.34 -4.62
CA VAL A 278 11.18 18.23 -3.57
C VAL A 278 11.69 17.44 -2.35
N THR A 279 11.07 16.32 -2.03
CA THR A 279 11.43 15.51 -0.85
C THR A 279 12.57 14.52 -1.10
N ALA A 280 12.80 14.08 -2.33
CA ALA A 280 13.87 13.14 -2.67
C ALA A 280 15.29 13.62 -2.26
N PRO A 281 15.67 14.89 -2.40
CA PRO A 281 16.95 15.38 -1.88
C PRO A 281 17.08 15.26 -0.37
N LEU A 282 16.00 15.49 0.37
CA LEU A 282 15.97 15.36 1.84
C LEU A 282 16.23 13.91 2.26
N ALA A 283 15.57 12.96 1.59
CA ALA A 283 15.77 11.53 1.83
C ALA A 283 17.22 11.10 1.54
N ARG A 284 17.81 11.61 0.46
CA ARG A 284 19.24 11.36 0.15
C ARG A 284 20.17 11.97 1.20
N ALA A 285 19.77 13.06 1.85
CA ALA A 285 20.51 13.65 2.97
C ALA A 285 20.29 12.91 4.30
N GLY A 286 19.53 11.79 4.32
CA GLY A 286 19.30 10.94 5.47
C GLY A 286 18.08 11.31 6.31
N LEU A 287 17.29 12.32 5.92
CA LEU A 287 16.05 12.66 6.61
C LEU A 287 14.94 11.66 6.28
N VAL A 288 14.19 11.28 7.29
CA VAL A 288 12.98 10.45 7.13
C VAL A 288 11.79 11.35 6.87
N VAL A 289 11.32 11.35 5.64
CA VAL A 289 10.12 12.10 5.25
C VAL A 289 8.91 11.18 5.20
N ARG A 290 7.83 11.55 5.87
CA ARG A 290 6.55 10.84 5.83
C ARG A 290 5.50 11.71 5.12
N SER A 291 4.99 11.21 4.00
CA SER A 291 3.88 11.85 3.27
C SER A 291 2.62 10.98 3.38
N ILE A 292 1.52 11.59 3.86
CA ILE A 292 0.24 10.91 4.08
C ILE A 292 -0.85 11.61 3.26
N ALA A 293 -1.41 10.88 2.30
CA ALA A 293 -2.41 11.40 1.36
C ALA A 293 -3.84 11.23 1.90
N ILE A 294 -4.42 12.31 2.45
CA ILE A 294 -5.80 12.35 2.97
C ILE A 294 -6.64 13.50 2.40
N GLY A 295 -6.11 14.19 1.38
CA GLY A 295 -6.74 15.34 0.74
C GLY A 295 -6.51 16.65 1.49
N SER A 296 -6.81 17.77 0.81
CA SER A 296 -6.53 19.13 1.31
C SER A 296 -7.21 19.44 2.64
N LEU A 297 -8.52 19.17 2.76
CA LEU A 297 -9.27 19.44 4.00
C LEU A 297 -8.81 18.55 5.16
N GLY A 298 -8.52 17.29 4.88
CA GLY A 298 -7.95 16.37 5.88
C GLY A 298 -6.59 16.85 6.38
N GLY A 299 -5.74 17.34 5.48
CA GLY A 299 -4.44 17.92 5.79
C GLY A 299 -4.53 19.17 6.67
N LEU A 300 -5.42 20.11 6.31
CA LEU A 300 -5.67 21.30 7.14
C LEU A 300 -6.15 20.92 8.56
N ALA A 301 -7.03 19.92 8.67
CA ALA A 301 -7.49 19.46 9.97
C ALA A 301 -6.33 18.83 10.77
N ALA A 302 -5.44 18.06 10.13
CA ALA A 302 -4.26 17.51 10.76
C ALA A 302 -3.28 18.61 11.22
N ALA A 303 -3.03 19.60 10.38
CA ALA A 303 -2.18 20.74 10.72
C ALA A 303 -2.71 21.52 11.93
N LYS A 304 -4.02 21.77 11.98
CA LYS A 304 -4.69 22.43 13.13
C LYS A 304 -4.58 21.62 14.44
N ARG A 305 -4.45 20.31 14.37
CA ARG A 305 -4.26 19.41 15.54
C ARG A 305 -2.78 19.19 15.89
N GLY A 306 -1.84 19.83 15.17
CA GLY A 306 -0.41 19.65 15.41
C GLY A 306 0.13 18.26 15.02
N GLU A 307 -0.47 17.59 14.04
CA GLU A 307 -0.13 16.22 13.62
C GLU A 307 0.85 16.18 12.43
N CYS A 308 1.17 17.32 11.83
CA CYS A 308 2.13 17.41 10.72
C CYS A 308 2.89 18.73 10.73
N ASP A 309 3.94 18.82 9.91
CA ASP A 309 4.69 20.04 9.68
C ASP A 309 4.08 20.88 8.56
N PHE A 310 3.65 20.20 7.49
CA PHE A 310 3.01 20.80 6.33
C PHE A 310 1.74 20.08 5.95
N ALA A 311 0.74 20.85 5.53
CA ALA A 311 -0.42 20.33 4.84
C ALA A 311 -0.45 20.87 3.40
N PRO A 312 -0.14 20.04 2.37
CA PRO A 312 -0.32 20.44 0.98
C PRO A 312 -1.81 20.54 0.65
N ILE A 313 -2.17 21.68 0.04
CA ILE A 313 -3.54 22.06 -0.26
C ILE A 313 -3.68 22.66 -1.67
N HIS A 314 -4.88 22.54 -2.23
CA HIS A 314 -5.26 23.13 -3.52
C HIS A 314 -6.77 23.42 -3.52
N LEU A 315 -7.19 24.34 -2.65
CA LEU A 315 -8.58 24.68 -2.42
C LEU A 315 -8.92 26.02 -3.06
N PHE A 316 -9.84 26.04 -3.99
CA PHE A 316 -10.35 27.26 -4.61
C PHE A 316 -11.54 27.79 -3.82
N ASP A 317 -11.50 29.07 -3.48
CA ASP A 317 -12.61 29.78 -2.85
C ASP A 317 -13.35 30.62 -3.91
N GLU A 318 -14.62 30.30 -4.14
CA GLU A 318 -15.45 30.96 -5.14
C GLU A 318 -15.80 32.42 -4.78
N LYS A 319 -15.84 32.74 -3.47
CA LYS A 319 -16.22 34.08 -3.00
C LYS A 319 -15.10 35.07 -3.24
N THR A 320 -13.87 34.67 -3.01
CA THR A 320 -12.69 35.55 -3.18
C THR A 320 -12.00 35.35 -4.53
N ALA A 321 -12.39 34.30 -5.29
CA ALA A 321 -11.73 33.86 -6.51
C ALA A 321 -10.23 33.58 -6.32
N THR A 322 -9.82 33.14 -5.12
CA THR A 322 -8.43 32.85 -4.77
C THR A 322 -8.24 31.41 -4.29
N TYR A 323 -6.99 30.95 -4.34
CA TYR A 323 -6.64 29.63 -3.81
C TYR A 323 -6.11 29.74 -2.38
N ASN A 324 -6.40 28.71 -1.58
CA ASN A 324 -5.74 28.32 -0.34
C ASN A 324 -5.81 29.32 0.83
N ALA A 325 -5.48 30.60 0.63
CA ALA A 325 -5.41 31.60 1.69
C ALA A 325 -6.70 31.70 2.55
N PRO A 326 -7.93 31.69 1.97
CA PRO A 326 -9.17 31.81 2.76
C PRO A 326 -9.42 30.61 3.70
N TYR A 327 -8.75 29.48 3.52
CA TYR A 327 -8.94 28.28 4.33
C TYR A 327 -7.96 28.16 5.50
N LEU A 328 -6.97 29.07 5.57
CA LEU A 328 -6.01 29.05 6.66
C LEU A 328 -6.66 29.49 7.99
N ALA A 329 -6.16 28.93 9.06
CA ALA A 329 -6.52 29.30 10.42
C ALA A 329 -5.31 29.88 11.13
N ASP A 330 -5.54 30.47 12.32
CA ASP A 330 -4.47 30.90 13.22
C ASP A 330 -3.47 29.76 13.47
N GLY A 331 -2.20 30.11 13.49
CA GLY A 331 -1.11 29.13 13.64
C GLY A 331 -0.67 28.44 12.35
N LEU A 332 -1.27 28.78 11.21
CA LEU A 332 -0.87 28.28 9.89
C LEU A 332 -0.38 29.42 8.98
N GLU A 333 0.70 29.19 8.27
CA GLU A 333 1.28 30.11 7.27
C GLU A 333 1.21 29.48 5.88
N LEU A 334 0.80 30.26 4.87
CA LEU A 334 0.81 29.79 3.49
C LEU A 334 2.22 29.86 2.91
N VAL A 335 2.72 28.73 2.47
CA VAL A 335 3.97 28.60 1.70
C VAL A 335 3.61 28.31 0.25
N PRO A 336 3.92 29.18 -0.70
CA PRO A 336 3.70 28.93 -2.12
C PRO A 336 4.50 27.70 -2.59
N GLY A 337 3.88 26.86 -3.37
CA GLY A 337 4.52 25.67 -3.92
C GLY A 337 4.69 25.74 -5.44
N TRP A 338 3.72 25.26 -6.19
CA TRP A 338 3.74 25.28 -7.65
C TRP A 338 2.34 25.29 -8.25
N ARG A 339 2.28 25.63 -9.53
CA ARG A 339 1.07 25.55 -10.32
C ARG A 339 1.08 24.32 -11.20
N ARG A 340 -0.09 23.77 -11.44
CA ARG A 340 -0.30 22.60 -12.28
C ARG A 340 -1.57 22.77 -13.11
N MET A 341 -1.51 22.33 -14.38
CA MET A 341 -2.64 22.39 -15.28
C MET A 341 -3.49 21.14 -15.12
N GLN A 342 -4.78 21.30 -14.82
CA GLN A 342 -5.79 20.23 -14.88
C GLN A 342 -6.44 20.20 -16.26
N GLY A 343 -6.81 19.03 -16.75
CA GLY A 343 -7.44 18.89 -18.03
C GLY A 343 -7.95 17.49 -18.31
N ILE A 344 -8.59 17.34 -19.46
CA ILE A 344 -9.09 16.05 -19.96
C ILE A 344 -7.89 15.25 -20.46
N VAL A 345 -7.83 13.98 -20.05
CA VAL A 345 -6.84 12.98 -20.48
C VAL A 345 -7.54 11.90 -21.29
N PHE A 346 -6.90 11.48 -22.39
CA PHE A 346 -7.43 10.52 -23.35
C PHE A 346 -6.29 9.81 -24.10
N ARG A 347 -6.55 8.71 -24.80
CA ARG A 347 -5.53 8.05 -25.64
C ARG A 347 -5.27 8.86 -26.91
N LYS A 348 -3.99 9.12 -27.21
CA LYS A 348 -3.60 9.81 -28.44
C LYS A 348 -4.21 9.12 -29.67
N GLY A 349 -4.67 9.91 -30.64
CA GLY A 349 -5.36 9.43 -31.84
C GLY A 349 -6.86 9.22 -31.70
N ASP A 350 -7.43 9.43 -30.50
CA ASP A 350 -8.89 9.40 -30.31
C ASP A 350 -9.52 10.67 -30.86
N LYS A 351 -10.22 10.55 -32.00
CA LYS A 351 -10.82 11.67 -32.72
C LYS A 351 -11.92 12.40 -31.95
N ARG A 352 -12.46 11.81 -30.88
CA ARG A 352 -13.45 12.46 -30.01
C ARG A 352 -12.83 13.57 -29.18
N PHE A 353 -11.51 13.55 -29.02
CA PHE A 353 -10.78 14.47 -28.14
C PHE A 353 -9.66 15.25 -28.85
N GLU A 354 -9.00 14.64 -29.81
CA GLU A 354 -7.79 15.21 -30.44
C GLU A 354 -8.11 16.49 -31.20
N GLY A 355 -7.45 17.59 -30.83
CA GLY A 355 -7.67 18.90 -31.44
C GLY A 355 -8.99 19.60 -31.05
N MET A 356 -9.76 19.02 -30.13
CA MET A 356 -11.05 19.57 -29.70
C MET A 356 -10.87 20.61 -28.56
N SER A 357 -11.85 21.50 -28.43
CA SER A 357 -12.03 22.28 -27.20
C SER A 357 -12.54 21.35 -26.08
N VAL A 358 -12.40 21.79 -24.81
CA VAL A 358 -12.92 21.03 -23.66
C VAL A 358 -14.42 20.76 -23.81
N GLN A 359 -15.18 21.76 -24.23
CA GLN A 359 -16.65 21.67 -24.38
C GLN A 359 -17.06 20.72 -25.51
N ASP A 360 -16.34 20.76 -26.62
CA ASP A 360 -16.62 19.88 -27.77
C ASP A 360 -16.21 18.44 -27.46
N ALA A 361 -15.09 18.22 -26.79
CA ALA A 361 -14.63 16.92 -26.33
C ALA A 361 -15.64 16.27 -25.37
N VAL A 362 -16.13 17.01 -24.38
CA VAL A 362 -17.16 16.52 -23.46
C VAL A 362 -18.46 16.21 -24.18
N ARG A 363 -18.87 17.08 -25.12
CA ARG A 363 -20.09 16.85 -25.93
C ARG A 363 -19.94 15.60 -26.78
N ALA A 364 -18.80 15.40 -27.44
CA ALA A 364 -18.53 14.20 -28.22
C ALA A 364 -18.53 12.92 -27.37
N ALA A 365 -17.91 12.99 -26.19
CA ALA A 365 -17.90 11.87 -25.24
C ALA A 365 -19.30 11.50 -24.74
N LEU A 366 -20.13 12.49 -24.44
CA LEU A 366 -21.52 12.28 -23.98
C LEU A 366 -22.46 11.79 -25.09
N ALA A 367 -22.16 12.10 -26.35
CA ALA A 367 -22.94 11.63 -27.50
C ALA A 367 -22.65 10.18 -27.89
N ASP A 368 -21.55 9.60 -27.42
CA ASP A 368 -21.15 8.21 -27.69
C ASP A 368 -21.36 7.35 -26.42
N PRO A 369 -22.41 6.51 -26.35
CA PRO A 369 -22.64 5.66 -25.19
C PRO A 369 -21.53 4.64 -24.92
N ALA A 370 -20.69 4.33 -25.92
CA ALA A 370 -19.54 3.43 -25.75
C ALA A 370 -18.31 4.15 -25.17
N CYS A 371 -18.36 5.48 -25.02
CA CYS A 371 -17.26 6.28 -24.48
C CYS A 371 -17.26 6.27 -22.95
N ILE A 372 -16.45 5.41 -22.36
CA ILE A 372 -16.39 5.20 -20.91
C ILE A 372 -15.47 6.23 -20.27
N MET A 373 -15.97 6.91 -19.22
CA MET A 373 -15.15 7.80 -18.41
C MET A 373 -14.53 7.10 -17.19
N VAL A 374 -13.48 7.71 -16.65
CA VAL A 374 -13.02 7.49 -15.29
C VAL A 374 -13.04 8.81 -14.53
N ASN A 375 -13.70 8.83 -13.37
CA ASN A 375 -13.87 10.04 -12.58
C ASN A 375 -12.78 10.17 -11.49
N ARG A 376 -13.00 11.04 -10.53
CA ARG A 376 -12.23 11.19 -9.30
C ARG A 376 -13.14 10.98 -8.09
N ASN A 377 -12.54 10.60 -6.98
CA ASN A 377 -13.26 10.44 -5.71
C ASN A 377 -13.90 11.75 -5.24
N GLN A 378 -15.02 11.63 -4.52
CA GLN A 378 -15.64 12.78 -3.86
C GLN A 378 -14.67 13.50 -2.93
N GLY A 379 -14.77 14.83 -2.88
CA GLY A 379 -13.87 15.70 -2.11
C GLY A 379 -12.56 16.06 -2.82
N ALA A 380 -12.27 15.52 -4.01
CA ALA A 380 -11.14 15.99 -4.83
C ALA A 380 -11.53 17.28 -5.61
N GLY A 381 -10.64 18.26 -5.65
CA GLY A 381 -10.87 19.51 -6.43
C GLY A 381 -11.14 19.22 -7.90
N THR A 382 -10.43 18.28 -8.50
CA THR A 382 -10.67 17.81 -9.88
C THR A 382 -12.08 17.28 -10.07
N ARG A 383 -12.67 16.64 -9.04
CA ARG A 383 -14.06 16.15 -9.10
C ARG A 383 -15.07 17.29 -9.25
N ILE A 384 -14.85 18.39 -8.56
CA ILE A 384 -15.70 19.58 -8.67
C ILE A 384 -15.67 20.13 -10.10
N LEU A 385 -14.48 20.17 -10.73
CA LEU A 385 -14.35 20.62 -12.13
C LEU A 385 -15.07 19.66 -13.10
N ILE A 386 -14.94 18.36 -12.90
CA ILE A 386 -15.66 17.35 -13.72
C ILE A 386 -17.16 17.52 -13.59
N ASP A 387 -17.68 17.63 -12.37
CA ASP A 387 -19.12 17.75 -12.13
C ASP A 387 -19.69 19.03 -12.74
N ARG A 388 -18.92 20.14 -12.74
CA ARG A 388 -19.30 21.37 -13.46
C ARG A 388 -19.37 21.18 -14.98
N LEU A 389 -18.40 20.46 -15.56
CA LEU A 389 -18.38 20.19 -17.00
C LEU A 389 -19.52 19.28 -17.44
N LEU A 390 -19.84 18.30 -16.62
CA LEU A 390 -20.89 17.33 -16.90
C LEU A 390 -22.31 17.84 -16.61
N GLY A 391 -22.45 18.84 -15.71
CA GLY A 391 -23.76 19.26 -15.21
C GLY A 391 -24.50 18.06 -14.58
N GLU A 392 -25.68 17.77 -15.11
CA GLU A 392 -26.50 16.64 -14.65
C GLU A 392 -26.15 15.30 -15.31
N ALA A 393 -25.31 15.32 -16.35
CA ALA A 393 -24.94 14.09 -17.06
C ALA A 393 -24.11 13.14 -16.19
N ARG A 394 -24.40 11.86 -16.29
CA ARG A 394 -23.70 10.78 -15.57
C ARG A 394 -23.36 9.66 -16.55
N PRO A 395 -22.32 9.87 -17.41
CA PRO A 395 -21.94 8.89 -18.42
C PRO A 395 -21.41 7.60 -17.79
N ASP A 396 -21.31 6.54 -18.59
CA ASP A 396 -20.76 5.27 -18.17
C ASP A 396 -19.35 5.46 -17.61
N GLY A 397 -19.04 4.81 -16.49
CA GLY A 397 -17.81 4.95 -15.75
C GLY A 397 -17.76 6.13 -14.76
N TYR A 398 -18.78 7.00 -14.69
CA TYR A 398 -18.85 8.10 -13.73
C TYR A 398 -18.62 7.66 -12.28
N TRP A 399 -19.07 6.48 -11.91
CA TRP A 399 -18.93 5.91 -10.56
C TRP A 399 -17.60 5.19 -10.33
N ASN A 400 -16.77 5.06 -11.36
CA ASN A 400 -15.38 4.61 -11.20
C ASN A 400 -14.54 5.79 -10.71
N GLN A 401 -14.17 5.79 -9.43
CA GLN A 401 -13.65 6.95 -8.69
C GLN A 401 -12.28 6.70 -8.04
N PRO A 402 -11.20 6.52 -8.81
CA PRO A 402 -9.85 6.39 -8.27
C PRO A 402 -9.42 7.64 -7.49
N ARG A 403 -8.55 7.42 -6.49
CA ARG A 403 -8.13 8.46 -5.54
C ARG A 403 -6.93 9.28 -5.98
N SER A 404 -6.25 8.92 -7.07
CA SER A 404 -5.07 9.62 -7.56
C SER A 404 -5.17 9.98 -9.03
N HIS A 405 -4.41 10.99 -9.45
CA HIS A 405 -4.25 11.38 -10.85
C HIS A 405 -3.62 10.24 -11.67
N ASN A 406 -2.61 9.56 -11.11
CA ASN A 406 -1.95 8.43 -11.76
C ASN A 406 -2.91 7.26 -12.03
N ALA A 407 -3.85 6.98 -11.12
CA ALA A 407 -4.82 5.91 -11.31
C ALA A 407 -5.85 6.25 -12.41
N VAL A 408 -6.18 7.54 -12.60
CA VAL A 408 -6.98 7.99 -13.74
C VAL A 408 -6.21 7.77 -15.05
N ALA A 409 -4.98 8.25 -15.14
CA ALA A 409 -4.15 8.06 -16.33
C ALA A 409 -3.91 6.58 -16.64
N ALA A 410 -3.65 5.75 -15.64
CA ALA A 410 -3.51 4.31 -15.81
C ALA A 410 -4.80 3.65 -16.34
N ALA A 411 -5.99 4.06 -15.87
CA ALA A 411 -7.24 3.53 -16.38
C ALA A 411 -7.43 3.83 -17.88
N VAL A 412 -7.04 5.03 -18.32
CA VAL A 412 -7.10 5.44 -19.74
C VAL A 412 -6.04 4.71 -20.56
N ALA A 413 -4.80 4.66 -20.10
CA ALA A 413 -3.69 3.98 -20.79
C ALA A 413 -3.94 2.47 -20.98
N GLN A 414 -4.58 1.83 -20.01
CA GLN A 414 -4.89 0.40 -19.99
C GLN A 414 -6.24 0.04 -20.62
N HIS A 415 -6.89 0.95 -21.35
CA HIS A 415 -8.19 0.73 -22.00
C HIS A 415 -9.35 0.35 -21.06
N ARG A 416 -9.25 0.69 -19.76
CA ARG A 416 -10.34 0.52 -18.79
C ARG A 416 -11.31 1.70 -18.79
N ALA A 417 -10.92 2.80 -19.38
CA ALA A 417 -11.73 3.97 -19.70
C ALA A 417 -11.18 4.63 -20.98
N ASP A 418 -11.99 5.48 -21.62
CA ASP A 418 -11.56 6.25 -22.78
C ASP A 418 -11.01 7.60 -22.40
N TRP A 419 -11.58 8.22 -21.38
CA TRP A 419 -11.21 9.53 -20.92
C TRP A 419 -11.40 9.73 -19.40
N GLY A 420 -10.83 10.80 -18.90
CA GLY A 420 -10.98 11.25 -17.53
C GLY A 420 -10.37 12.64 -17.34
N MET A 421 -10.15 13.05 -16.10
CA MET A 421 -9.47 14.29 -15.80
C MET A 421 -8.27 14.07 -14.88
N THR A 422 -7.11 14.58 -15.28
CA THR A 422 -5.87 14.52 -14.53
C THR A 422 -5.09 15.85 -14.64
N ILE A 423 -3.83 15.84 -14.23
CA ILE A 423 -2.91 16.98 -14.40
C ILE A 423 -1.94 16.69 -15.56
N ALA A 424 -1.50 17.73 -16.25
CA ALA A 424 -0.64 17.62 -17.42
C ALA A 424 0.60 16.74 -17.19
N PRO A 425 1.40 16.90 -16.10
CA PRO A 425 2.58 16.06 -15.88
C PRO A 425 2.28 14.56 -15.81
N VAL A 426 1.10 14.19 -15.31
CA VAL A 426 0.70 12.78 -15.21
C VAL A 426 0.25 12.22 -16.57
N ALA A 427 -0.44 13.03 -17.37
CA ALA A 427 -0.80 12.66 -18.73
C ALA A 427 0.44 12.46 -19.62
N ASP A 428 1.41 13.37 -19.52
CA ASP A 428 2.67 13.32 -20.26
C ASP A 428 3.50 12.09 -19.89
N ALA A 429 3.66 11.81 -18.59
CA ALA A 429 4.37 10.63 -18.09
C ALA A 429 3.73 9.31 -18.56
N ALA A 430 2.41 9.30 -18.76
CA ALA A 430 1.66 8.15 -19.28
C ALA A 430 1.57 8.12 -20.83
N ASN A 431 2.22 9.06 -21.54
CA ASN A 431 2.17 9.22 -23.00
C ASN A 431 0.73 9.34 -23.55
N LEU A 432 -0.14 10.04 -22.83
CA LEU A 432 -1.54 10.26 -23.18
C LEU A 432 -1.76 11.63 -23.88
N GLY A 433 -2.89 11.81 -24.54
CA GLY A 433 -3.39 13.09 -25.01
C GLY A 433 -3.95 13.89 -23.86
N PHE A 434 -3.88 15.24 -23.95
CA PHE A 434 -4.29 16.14 -22.90
C PHE A 434 -4.93 17.42 -23.45
N ILE A 435 -6.12 17.78 -22.95
CA ILE A 435 -6.77 19.06 -23.26
C ILE A 435 -6.76 19.88 -21.98
N PRO A 436 -6.03 21.02 -21.91
CA PRO A 436 -5.94 21.87 -20.72
C PRO A 436 -7.28 22.53 -20.41
N LEU A 437 -7.64 22.60 -19.11
CA LEU A 437 -8.89 23.21 -18.64
C LEU A 437 -8.64 24.36 -17.66
N ALA A 438 -7.94 24.09 -16.56
CA ALA A 438 -7.79 25.05 -15.47
C ALA A 438 -6.44 24.89 -14.78
N GLU A 439 -5.79 25.99 -14.48
CA GLU A 439 -4.61 26.01 -13.62
C GLU A 439 -5.03 26.00 -12.16
N GLU A 440 -4.35 25.22 -11.34
CA GLU A 440 -4.58 25.18 -9.91
C GLU A 440 -3.29 25.42 -9.13
N HIS A 441 -3.42 25.98 -7.94
CA HIS A 441 -2.31 26.27 -7.04
C HIS A 441 -2.17 25.15 -6.01
N TYR A 442 -1.04 24.51 -6.02
CA TYR A 442 -0.67 23.51 -5.02
C TYR A 442 0.33 24.15 -4.06
N ASP A 443 -0.17 24.58 -2.90
CA ASP A 443 0.60 25.26 -1.87
C ASP A 443 0.61 24.46 -0.58
N PHE A 444 1.33 24.94 0.43
CA PHE A 444 1.48 24.26 1.71
C PHE A 444 0.99 25.16 2.85
N ALA A 445 0.13 24.64 3.72
CA ALA A 445 -0.12 25.21 5.02
C ALA A 445 0.96 24.71 5.99
N LEU A 446 1.87 25.58 6.39
CA LEU A 446 2.93 25.33 7.36
C LEU A 446 2.42 25.59 8.77
N VAL A 447 2.63 24.64 9.70
CA VAL A 447 2.40 24.86 11.13
C VAL A 447 3.49 25.78 11.66
N THR A 448 3.13 27.02 12.01
CA THR A 448 4.10 28.09 12.34
C THR A 448 4.99 27.75 13.53
N ALA A 449 4.44 27.05 14.54
CA ALA A 449 5.20 26.58 15.70
C ALA A 449 6.34 25.61 15.31
N ARG A 450 6.26 24.96 14.16
CA ARG A 450 7.24 23.98 13.66
C ARG A 450 8.24 24.57 12.66
N LYS A 451 8.10 25.85 12.29
CA LYS A 451 8.90 26.54 11.26
C LYS A 451 10.41 26.47 11.52
N GLN A 452 10.84 26.42 12.77
CA GLN A 452 12.25 26.41 13.15
C GLN A 452 12.88 25.00 13.21
N ARG A 453 12.11 23.93 13.02
CA ARG A 453 12.66 22.57 12.95
C ARG A 453 13.59 22.42 11.75
N ALA A 454 14.72 21.76 11.96
CA ALA A 454 15.75 21.59 10.91
C ALA A 454 15.20 20.94 9.63
N ALA A 455 14.35 19.91 9.75
CA ALA A 455 13.75 19.24 8.61
C ALA A 455 12.73 20.13 7.87
N VAL A 456 12.00 21.01 8.59
CA VAL A 456 11.08 22.00 7.99
C VAL A 456 11.86 23.02 7.17
N ARG A 457 12.96 23.53 7.72
CA ARG A 457 13.86 24.45 7.00
C ARG A 457 14.45 23.79 5.77
N ALA A 458 14.96 22.55 5.90
CA ALA A 458 15.50 21.82 4.76
C ALA A 458 14.47 21.62 3.64
N PHE A 459 13.20 21.40 3.98
CA PHE A 459 12.13 21.34 2.96
C PHE A 459 11.89 22.71 2.30
N LEU A 460 11.82 23.80 3.06
CA LEU A 460 11.65 25.14 2.52
C LEU A 460 12.83 25.53 1.61
N ASP A 461 14.06 25.22 2.01
CA ASP A 461 15.25 25.45 1.21
C ASP A 461 15.24 24.61 -0.08
N ALA A 462 14.86 23.34 -0.01
CA ALA A 462 14.73 22.46 -1.19
C ALA A 462 13.66 22.98 -2.17
N LEU A 463 12.52 23.46 -1.66
CA LEU A 463 11.45 24.04 -2.47
C LEU A 463 11.87 25.32 -3.17
N ALA A 464 12.64 26.18 -2.48
CA ALA A 464 13.15 27.46 -3.01
C ALA A 464 14.41 27.29 -3.87
N SER A 465 15.12 26.17 -3.80
CA SER A 465 16.40 25.94 -4.47
C SER A 465 16.27 26.00 -5.99
N PRO A 466 17.32 26.44 -6.72
CA PRO A 466 17.35 26.37 -8.18
C PRO A 466 17.15 24.96 -8.71
N GLU A 467 17.71 23.96 -8.04
CA GLU A 467 17.62 22.55 -8.40
C GLU A 467 16.20 22.00 -8.23
N GLY A 468 15.53 22.34 -7.11
CA GLY A 468 14.14 21.96 -6.85
C GLY A 468 13.18 22.61 -7.86
N ARG A 469 13.36 23.89 -8.15
CA ARG A 469 12.57 24.61 -9.18
C ARG A 469 12.80 24.03 -10.57
N ALA A 470 14.05 23.72 -10.94
CA ALA A 470 14.38 23.10 -12.21
C ALA A 470 13.74 21.71 -12.36
N ALA A 471 13.81 20.87 -11.31
CA ALA A 471 13.19 19.54 -11.30
C ALA A 471 11.67 19.61 -11.46
N LEU A 472 11.00 20.54 -10.77
CA LEU A 472 9.56 20.78 -10.93
C LEU A 472 9.24 21.24 -12.36
N THR A 473 10.01 22.19 -12.93
CA THR A 473 9.80 22.69 -14.30
C THR A 473 9.99 21.59 -15.33
N GLN A 474 11.03 20.77 -15.19
CA GLN A 474 11.29 19.63 -16.09
C GLN A 474 10.15 18.60 -16.04
N ALA A 475 9.52 18.44 -14.90
CA ALA A 475 8.36 17.55 -14.72
C ALA A 475 7.02 18.21 -15.14
N GLY A 476 7.02 19.40 -15.73
CA GLY A 476 5.83 20.09 -16.25
C GLY A 476 5.05 20.87 -15.20
N PHE A 477 5.63 21.12 -14.01
CA PHE A 477 5.07 22.05 -13.02
C PHE A 477 5.64 23.46 -13.21
N ARG A 478 4.91 24.47 -12.78
CA ARG A 478 5.38 25.84 -12.76
C ARG A 478 5.60 26.28 -11.31
N PRO A 479 6.86 26.37 -10.83
CA PRO A 479 7.15 26.84 -9.47
C PRO A 479 6.55 28.24 -9.22
N ALA A 480 6.07 28.48 -8.00
CA ALA A 480 5.47 29.76 -7.60
C ALA A 480 6.54 30.86 -7.41
#